data_88dfc521bc1aa0e90b7037b1d039af47
#
_entry.id   88dfc521bc1aa0e90b7037b1d039af47
#
_cell.length_a   1.000
_cell.length_b   1.000
_cell.length_c   1.000
_cell.angle_alpha   90.00
_cell.angle_beta   90.00
_cell.angle_gamma   90.00
#
_symmetry.space_group_name_H-M   'P 1'
#
loop_
_entity.id
_entity.type
_entity.pdbx_description
1 polymer ?
#
loop_
_entity_poly.entity_id
_entity_poly.type
_entity_poly.pdbx_seq_one_letter_code
_entity_poly.pdbx_strand_id
1 'polypeptide(L)'
;AIINVLRFHEAPSALVFANTRATVGRLTTRLSNRGFSVVCLSGELSQAERSHALQAMRDGRARICVATDVAARGIDLPKLDLVIHAELPSNHERLLHRSGRTGRAGRKGTSVLIVSPNVLRKAERVLKLAKLTATWGVAPTADEVLVKDHERILKDEVWKRDVNPAHAQMIPKLL
;
A
#
# COMPACT_ATOMS: atom_id res chain seq x y z
N ALA A 1 -7.05 3.13 9.97
CA ALA A 1 -7.29 3.44 8.56
C ALA A 1 -6.24 2.80 7.65
N ILE A 2 -4.93 3.21 7.65
CA ILE A 2 -3.91 2.74 6.70
C ILE A 2 -3.79 1.21 6.66
N ILE A 3 -3.71 0.54 7.81
CA ILE A 3 -3.63 -0.93 7.91
C ILE A 3 -4.84 -1.59 7.22
N ASN A 4 -6.05 -1.08 7.49
CA ASN A 4 -7.26 -1.63 6.89
C ASN A 4 -7.30 -1.40 5.37
N VAL A 5 -6.87 -0.21 4.91
CA VAL A 5 -6.74 0.07 3.47
C VAL A 5 -5.75 -0.89 2.80
N LEU A 6 -4.58 -1.11 3.41
CA LEU A 6 -3.58 -2.05 2.89
C LEU A 6 -4.11 -3.49 2.81
N ARG A 7 -4.81 -3.95 3.85
CA ARG A 7 -5.44 -5.28 3.86
C ARG A 7 -6.61 -5.38 2.89
N PHE A 8 -7.46 -4.38 2.84
CA PHE A 8 -8.64 -4.36 1.96
C PHE A 8 -8.24 -4.44 0.48
N HIS A 9 -7.23 -3.68 0.06
CA HIS A 9 -6.74 -3.70 -1.32
C HIS A 9 -5.81 -4.87 -1.61
N GLU A 10 -5.04 -5.33 -0.61
CA GLU A 10 -4.01 -6.38 -0.72
C GLU A 10 -3.14 -6.28 -1.98
N ALA A 11 -2.80 -5.05 -2.33
CA ALA A 11 -2.01 -4.78 -3.52
C ALA A 11 -0.66 -5.52 -3.46
N PRO A 12 -0.20 -6.12 -4.56
CA PRO A 12 1.12 -6.75 -4.65
C PRO A 12 2.25 -5.80 -4.29
N SER A 13 2.07 -4.51 -4.60
CA SER A 13 3.02 -3.46 -4.25
C SER A 13 2.32 -2.16 -3.88
N ALA A 14 2.74 -1.55 -2.77
CA ALA A 14 2.18 -0.30 -2.28
C ALA A 14 3.27 0.70 -1.87
N LEU A 15 3.02 1.98 -2.13
CA LEU A 15 3.83 3.10 -1.66
C LEU A 15 3.01 3.98 -0.72
N VAL A 16 3.49 4.15 0.50
CA VAL A 16 2.85 4.97 1.53
C VAL A 16 3.66 6.25 1.71
N PHE A 17 3.06 7.39 1.39
CA PHE A 17 3.70 8.69 1.54
C PHE A 17 3.42 9.32 2.90
N ALA A 18 4.47 9.80 3.55
CA ALA A 18 4.41 10.64 4.74
C ALA A 18 5.20 11.94 4.53
N ASN A 19 4.83 12.98 5.28
CA ASN A 19 5.44 14.30 5.11
C ASN A 19 6.79 14.44 5.82
N THR A 20 7.03 13.65 6.87
CA THR A 20 8.24 13.74 7.69
C THR A 20 8.94 12.40 7.85
N ARG A 21 10.26 12.42 8.09
CA ARG A 21 11.06 11.23 8.41
C ARG A 21 10.56 10.52 9.66
N ALA A 22 10.20 11.29 10.69
CA ALA A 22 9.67 10.74 11.94
C ALA A 22 8.37 9.95 11.70
N THR A 23 7.48 10.43 10.84
CA THR A 23 6.26 9.72 10.45
C THR A 23 6.59 8.47 9.62
N VAL A 24 7.57 8.54 8.71
CA VAL A 24 8.05 7.36 7.95
C VAL A 24 8.51 6.27 8.92
N GLY A 25 9.41 6.59 9.86
CA GLY A 25 9.90 5.63 10.85
C GLY A 25 8.78 5.00 11.69
N ARG A 26 7.87 5.84 12.24
CA ARG A 26 6.73 5.35 13.03
C ARG A 26 5.80 4.45 12.24
N LEU A 27 5.49 4.79 10.99
CA LEU A 27 4.64 3.97 10.13
C LEU A 27 5.31 2.66 9.76
N THR A 28 6.60 2.69 9.42
CA THR A 28 7.37 1.48 9.10
C THR A 28 7.37 0.51 10.27
N THR A 29 7.73 0.96 11.48
CA THR A 29 7.70 0.12 12.68
C THR A 29 6.30 -0.42 12.95
N ARG A 30 5.27 0.43 12.83
CA ARG A 30 3.89 0.03 13.09
C ARG A 30 3.36 -1.01 12.10
N LEU A 31 3.74 -0.90 10.83
CA LEU A 31 3.38 -1.87 9.80
C LEU A 31 4.15 -3.18 9.97
N SER A 32 5.45 -3.11 10.25
CA SER A 32 6.28 -4.28 10.54
C SER A 32 5.74 -5.08 11.72
N ASN A 33 5.38 -4.42 12.83
CA ASN A 33 4.79 -5.06 14.02
C ASN A 33 3.41 -5.69 13.77
N ARG A 34 2.78 -5.41 12.63
CA ARG A 34 1.53 -6.01 12.17
C ARG A 34 1.73 -7.08 11.10
N GLY A 35 2.97 -7.52 10.90
CA GLY A 35 3.33 -8.61 9.98
C GLY A 35 3.43 -8.21 8.52
N PHE A 36 3.44 -6.91 8.19
CA PHE A 36 3.67 -6.49 6.80
C PHE A 36 5.17 -6.54 6.46
N SER A 37 5.48 -7.03 5.26
CA SER A 37 6.81 -6.90 4.67
C SER A 37 7.00 -5.47 4.17
N VAL A 38 7.68 -4.65 4.95
CA VAL A 38 7.80 -3.20 4.73
C VAL A 38 9.26 -2.74 4.72
N VAL A 39 9.56 -1.82 3.82
CA VAL A 39 10.80 -1.07 3.76
C VAL A 39 10.52 0.43 3.88
N CYS A 40 11.49 1.21 4.31
CA CYS A 40 11.39 2.66 4.32
C CYS A 40 12.40 3.30 3.38
N LEU A 41 12.05 4.48 2.89
CA LEU A 41 12.96 5.36 2.16
C LEU A 41 12.92 6.75 2.78
N SER A 42 14.02 7.14 3.39
CA SER A 42 14.22 8.46 3.96
C SER A 42 15.55 9.05 3.48
N GLY A 43 15.74 10.36 3.68
CA GLY A 43 16.96 11.02 3.26
C GLY A 43 18.19 10.70 4.12
N GLU A 44 18.05 9.88 5.18
CA GLU A 44 19.12 9.46 6.07
C GLU A 44 19.76 8.14 5.65
N LEU A 45 19.09 7.39 4.75
CA LEU A 45 19.60 6.13 4.26
C LEU A 45 20.88 6.36 3.43
N SER A 46 21.88 5.56 3.68
CA SER A 46 23.02 5.41 2.79
C SER A 46 22.57 4.90 1.41
N GLN A 47 23.39 5.09 0.41
CA GLN A 47 23.10 4.59 -0.94
C GLN A 47 22.94 3.06 -0.97
N ALA A 48 23.69 2.34 -0.16
CA ALA A 48 23.59 0.89 -0.04
C ALA A 48 22.24 0.47 0.55
N GLU A 49 21.81 1.06 1.67
CA GLU A 49 20.51 0.80 2.31
C GLU A 49 19.34 1.13 1.36
N ARG A 50 19.45 2.26 0.64
CA ARG A 50 18.46 2.64 -0.38
C ARG A 50 18.39 1.60 -1.50
N SER A 51 19.51 1.13 -1.99
CA SER A 51 19.58 0.10 -3.03
C SER A 51 18.97 -1.23 -2.55
N HIS A 52 19.28 -1.64 -1.32
CA HIS A 52 18.70 -2.84 -0.71
C HIS A 52 17.17 -2.74 -0.55
N ALA A 53 16.65 -1.60 -0.09
CA ALA A 53 15.22 -1.38 0.04
C ALA A 53 14.51 -1.46 -1.33
N LEU A 54 15.06 -0.84 -2.36
CA LEU A 54 14.51 -0.90 -3.71
C LEU A 54 14.56 -2.30 -4.30
N GLN A 55 15.67 -3.02 -4.07
CA GLN A 55 15.81 -4.40 -4.51
C GLN A 55 14.80 -5.31 -3.81
N ALA A 56 14.58 -5.14 -2.50
CA ALA A 56 13.57 -5.89 -1.76
C ALA A 56 12.14 -5.68 -2.33
N MET A 57 11.83 -4.46 -2.78
CA MET A 57 10.56 -4.19 -3.47
C MET A 57 10.48 -4.85 -4.85
N ARG A 58 11.57 -4.84 -5.63
CA ARG A 58 11.64 -5.48 -6.96
C ARG A 58 11.48 -7.00 -6.88
N ASP A 59 12.10 -7.61 -5.90
CA ASP A 59 12.08 -9.06 -5.67
C ASP A 59 10.78 -9.54 -5.00
N GLY A 60 9.90 -8.62 -4.60
CA GLY A 60 8.67 -8.95 -3.86
C GLY A 60 8.91 -9.37 -2.40
N ARG A 61 10.16 -9.28 -1.88
CA ARG A 61 10.48 -9.52 -0.47
C ARG A 61 9.86 -8.47 0.45
N ALA A 62 9.70 -7.23 -0.05
CA ALA A 62 8.90 -6.20 0.58
C ALA A 62 7.75 -5.81 -0.35
N ARG A 63 6.54 -5.76 0.18
CA ARG A 63 5.33 -5.36 -0.55
C ARG A 63 4.98 -3.88 -0.33
N ILE A 64 5.46 -3.29 0.75
CA ILE A 64 5.14 -1.93 1.15
C ILE A 64 6.43 -1.12 1.27
N CYS A 65 6.44 0.06 0.67
CA CYS A 65 7.46 1.07 0.87
C CYS A 65 6.84 2.28 1.56
N VAL A 66 7.43 2.74 2.66
CA VAL A 66 7.04 4.01 3.30
C VAL A 66 8.09 5.06 2.98
N ALA A 67 7.70 6.20 2.44
CA ALA A 67 8.66 7.19 1.96
C ALA A 67 8.22 8.64 2.18
N THR A 68 9.19 9.55 2.23
CA THR A 68 8.95 10.98 2.03
C THR A 68 9.01 11.32 0.55
N ASP A 69 8.44 12.48 0.15
CA ASP A 69 8.50 12.95 -1.24
C ASP A 69 9.94 13.05 -1.77
N VAL A 70 10.85 13.57 -0.94
CA VAL A 70 12.26 13.76 -1.32
C VAL A 70 12.93 12.42 -1.56
N ALA A 71 12.72 11.47 -0.68
CA ALA A 71 13.31 10.13 -0.80
C ALA A 71 12.71 9.32 -1.96
N ALA A 72 11.47 9.59 -2.32
CA ALA A 72 10.78 8.94 -3.43
C ALA A 72 11.08 9.54 -4.82
N ARG A 73 11.83 10.65 -4.89
CA ARG A 73 12.24 11.24 -6.18
C ARG A 73 13.27 10.37 -6.89
N GLY A 74 13.14 10.27 -8.21
CA GLY A 74 14.08 9.53 -9.05
C GLY A 74 14.12 8.02 -8.79
N ILE A 75 13.16 7.49 -8.02
CA ILE A 75 13.08 6.06 -7.77
C ILE A 75 12.31 5.41 -8.89
N ASP A 76 12.94 4.43 -9.51
CA ASP A 76 12.29 3.45 -10.34
C ASP A 76 11.78 2.31 -9.44
N LEU A 77 10.57 2.48 -8.91
CA LEU A 77 9.85 1.41 -8.23
C LEU A 77 9.06 0.61 -9.27
N PRO A 78 9.12 -0.73 -9.18
CA PRO A 78 8.32 -1.56 -10.07
C PRO A 78 6.84 -1.27 -9.83
N LYS A 79 6.07 -1.35 -10.89
CA LYS A 79 4.60 -1.44 -10.99
C LYS A 79 3.86 -1.30 -9.66
N LEU A 80 3.72 -0.07 -9.17
CA LEU A 80 2.96 0.18 -7.95
C LEU A 80 1.46 0.12 -8.26
N ASP A 81 0.76 -0.75 -7.55
CA ASP A 81 -0.68 -0.94 -7.70
C ASP A 81 -1.46 0.00 -6.78
N LEU A 82 -0.87 0.36 -5.64
CA LEU A 82 -1.49 1.19 -4.62
C LEU A 82 -0.55 2.31 -4.15
N VAL A 83 -1.06 3.52 -4.11
CA VAL A 83 -0.43 4.67 -3.45
C VAL A 83 -1.32 5.13 -2.31
N ILE A 84 -0.77 5.27 -1.11
CA ILE A 84 -1.47 5.82 0.06
C ILE A 84 -0.79 7.11 0.49
N HIS A 85 -1.55 8.18 0.55
CA HIS A 85 -1.11 9.42 1.19
C HIS A 85 -1.50 9.34 2.66
N ALA A 86 -0.57 8.90 3.53
CA ALA A 86 -0.81 8.79 4.97
C ALA A 86 -1.06 10.15 5.63
N GLU A 87 -0.54 11.19 5.03
CA GLU A 87 -0.74 12.59 5.42
C GLU A 87 -1.04 13.42 4.16
N LEU A 88 -1.91 14.42 4.32
CA LEU A 88 -2.28 15.32 3.24
C LEU A 88 -1.03 16.00 2.65
N PRO A 89 -0.79 15.91 1.34
CA PRO A 89 0.29 16.65 0.69
C PRO A 89 0.10 18.15 0.82
N SER A 90 1.18 18.90 0.85
CA SER A 90 1.16 20.34 1.10
C SER A 90 0.47 21.15 -0.01
N ASN A 91 0.52 20.64 -1.25
CA ASN A 91 -0.06 21.27 -2.44
C ASN A 91 -0.52 20.23 -3.48
N HIS A 92 -1.20 20.70 -4.50
CA HIS A 92 -1.75 19.87 -5.59
C HIS A 92 -0.67 19.21 -6.46
N GLU A 93 0.45 19.87 -6.67
CA GLU A 93 1.56 19.32 -7.46
C GLU A 93 2.14 18.06 -6.78
N ARG A 94 2.34 18.11 -5.46
CA ARG A 94 2.77 16.94 -4.69
C ARG A 94 1.72 15.84 -4.73
N LEU A 95 0.42 16.18 -4.65
CA LEU A 95 -0.64 15.19 -4.80
C LEU A 95 -0.51 14.45 -6.14
N LEU A 96 -0.39 15.19 -7.24
CA LEU A 96 -0.22 14.64 -8.59
C LEU A 96 1.04 13.78 -8.72
N HIS A 97 2.19 14.27 -8.21
CA HIS A 97 3.46 13.54 -8.26
C HIS A 97 3.41 12.23 -7.47
N ARG A 98 2.76 12.21 -6.30
CA ARG A 98 2.56 11.00 -5.49
C ARG A 98 1.61 10.04 -6.20
N SER A 99 0.44 10.51 -6.61
CA SER A 99 -0.55 9.68 -7.31
C SER A 99 -0.01 9.12 -8.62
N GLY A 100 0.81 9.89 -9.35
CA GLY A 100 1.47 9.45 -10.57
C GLY A 100 2.56 8.37 -10.38
N ARG A 101 2.72 7.81 -9.16
CA ARG A 101 3.56 6.64 -8.92
C ARG A 101 2.82 5.33 -9.22
N THR A 102 1.51 5.36 -9.33
CA THR A 102 0.68 4.23 -9.77
C THR A 102 -0.03 4.55 -11.09
N GLY A 103 -0.68 3.58 -11.71
CA GLY A 103 -1.46 3.79 -12.93
C GLY A 103 -0.63 4.08 -14.18
N ARG A 104 0.60 3.60 -14.28
CA ARG A 104 1.51 3.85 -15.42
C ARG A 104 1.38 2.80 -16.50
N ALA A 105 1.75 3.18 -17.73
CA ALA A 105 1.79 2.30 -18.90
C ALA A 105 0.45 1.60 -19.20
N GLY A 106 -0.65 2.35 -19.14
CA GLY A 106 -1.99 1.83 -19.46
C GLY A 106 -2.63 0.95 -18.39
N ARG A 107 -1.99 0.78 -17.23
CA ARG A 107 -2.54 0.01 -16.09
C ARG A 107 -3.37 0.89 -15.19
N LYS A 108 -4.43 0.31 -14.64
CA LYS A 108 -5.21 0.95 -13.57
C LYS A 108 -4.41 0.88 -12.27
N GLY A 109 -4.36 1.99 -11.54
CA GLY A 109 -3.76 2.08 -10.21
C GLY A 109 -4.72 2.76 -9.24
N THR A 110 -4.55 2.46 -7.96
CA THR A 110 -5.38 3.05 -6.91
C THR A 110 -4.55 4.06 -6.11
N SER A 111 -5.09 5.27 -5.93
CA SER A 111 -4.50 6.29 -5.07
C SER A 111 -5.49 6.65 -3.96
N VAL A 112 -5.08 6.45 -2.71
CA VAL A 112 -5.92 6.67 -1.52
C VAL A 112 -5.35 7.81 -0.70
N LEU A 113 -6.16 8.81 -0.40
CA LEU A 113 -5.80 9.94 0.46
C LEU A 113 -6.48 9.77 1.83
N ILE A 114 -5.68 9.65 2.88
CA ILE A 114 -6.19 9.61 4.25
C ILE A 114 -6.43 11.03 4.73
N VAL A 115 -7.70 11.36 4.98
CA VAL A 115 -8.12 12.70 5.39
C VAL A 115 -8.76 12.61 6.77
N SER A 116 -8.22 13.35 7.73
CA SER A 116 -8.87 13.55 9.03
C SER A 116 -9.86 14.72 8.96
N PRO A 117 -10.92 14.72 9.78
CA PRO A 117 -11.97 15.74 9.70
C PRO A 117 -11.47 17.19 9.77
N ASN A 118 -10.44 17.45 10.56
CA ASN A 118 -9.84 18.77 10.74
C ASN A 118 -9.12 19.31 9.50
N VAL A 119 -8.79 18.49 8.52
CA VAL A 119 -8.12 18.90 7.26
C VAL A 119 -8.97 18.68 6.02
N LEU A 120 -10.25 18.35 6.17
CA LEU A 120 -11.17 18.04 5.07
C LEU A 120 -11.23 19.19 4.04
N ARG A 121 -11.50 20.44 4.47
CA ARG A 121 -11.56 21.61 3.58
C ARG A 121 -10.26 21.82 2.80
N LYS A 122 -9.11 21.53 3.44
CA LYS A 122 -7.81 21.63 2.78
C LYS A 122 -7.65 20.53 1.72
N ALA A 123 -8.11 19.31 2.01
CA ALA A 123 -8.09 18.21 1.06
C ALA A 123 -8.94 18.50 -0.18
N GLU A 124 -10.16 19.00 0.01
CA GLU A 124 -11.07 19.42 -1.08
C GLU A 124 -10.41 20.47 -1.97
N ARG A 125 -9.79 21.49 -1.35
CA ARG A 125 -9.07 22.53 -2.08
C ARG A 125 -7.92 21.99 -2.89
N VAL A 126 -7.11 21.05 -2.32
CA VAL A 126 -5.99 20.44 -3.02
C VAL A 126 -6.47 19.59 -4.19
N LEU A 127 -7.54 18.81 -4.02
CA LEU A 127 -8.16 18.00 -5.09
C LEU A 127 -8.70 18.91 -6.21
N LYS A 128 -9.41 19.99 -5.87
CA LYS A 128 -9.92 20.95 -6.86
C LYS A 128 -8.80 21.58 -7.68
N LEU A 129 -7.72 22.01 -7.04
CA LEU A 129 -6.56 22.59 -7.73
C LEU A 129 -5.82 21.56 -8.59
N ALA A 130 -5.81 20.29 -8.18
CA ALA A 130 -5.27 19.18 -8.95
C ALA A 130 -6.18 18.77 -10.13
N LYS A 131 -7.40 19.31 -10.22
CA LYS A 131 -8.45 18.89 -11.16
C LYS A 131 -8.76 17.40 -11.08
N LEU A 132 -8.73 16.84 -9.88
CA LEU A 132 -9.03 15.45 -9.61
C LEU A 132 -10.40 15.30 -8.97
N THR A 133 -11.15 14.31 -9.44
CA THR A 133 -12.37 13.84 -8.78
C THR A 133 -12.02 12.67 -7.88
N ALA A 134 -12.45 12.71 -6.63
CA ALA A 134 -12.22 11.64 -5.66
C ALA A 134 -13.56 11.04 -5.21
N THR A 135 -13.57 9.73 -5.01
CA THR A 135 -14.67 9.06 -4.29
C THR A 135 -14.40 9.18 -2.80
N TRP A 136 -15.36 9.77 -2.08
CA TRP A 136 -15.29 9.90 -0.64
C TRP A 136 -15.90 8.68 0.05
N GLY A 137 -15.27 8.27 1.14
CA GLY A 137 -15.75 7.13 1.93
C GLY A 137 -15.05 7.08 3.29
N VAL A 138 -15.51 6.19 4.14
CA VAL A 138 -14.82 5.85 5.38
C VAL A 138 -13.75 4.80 5.13
N ALA A 139 -12.75 4.74 6.01
CA ALA A 139 -11.75 3.68 5.92
C ALA A 139 -12.41 2.31 6.14
N PRO A 140 -12.01 1.27 5.39
CA PRO A 140 -12.57 -0.07 5.55
C PRO A 140 -12.56 -0.53 7.01
N THR A 141 -13.65 -1.13 7.46
CA THR A 141 -13.76 -1.73 8.79
C THR A 141 -13.00 -3.07 8.86
N ALA A 142 -12.84 -3.62 10.05
CA ALA A 142 -12.26 -4.96 10.21
C ALA A 142 -13.11 -6.04 9.54
N ASP A 143 -14.44 -5.90 9.62
CA ASP A 143 -15.39 -6.86 9.03
C ASP A 143 -15.34 -6.83 7.51
N GLU A 144 -15.27 -5.63 6.90
CA GLU A 144 -15.11 -5.49 5.44
C GLU A 144 -13.79 -6.09 4.94
N VAL A 145 -12.71 -5.96 5.73
CA VAL A 145 -11.44 -6.61 5.44
C VAL A 145 -11.58 -8.13 5.51
N LEU A 146 -12.25 -8.64 6.56
CA LEU A 146 -12.48 -10.08 6.74
C LEU A 146 -13.30 -10.68 5.58
N VAL A 147 -14.36 -10.00 5.15
CA VAL A 147 -15.15 -10.41 3.98
C VAL A 147 -14.27 -10.51 2.73
N LYS A 148 -13.39 -9.52 2.51
CA LYS A 148 -12.44 -9.55 1.39
C LYS A 148 -11.44 -10.70 1.49
N ASP A 149 -10.94 -10.98 2.69
CA ASP A 149 -10.04 -12.11 2.92
C ASP A 149 -10.73 -13.46 2.62
N HIS A 150 -12.00 -13.63 3.04
CA HIS A 150 -12.79 -14.82 2.71
C HIS A 150 -13.04 -14.94 1.20
N GLU A 151 -13.41 -13.85 0.51
CA GLU A 151 -13.59 -13.87 -0.94
C GLU A 151 -12.30 -14.30 -1.68
N ARG A 152 -11.12 -13.91 -1.19
CA ARG A 152 -9.84 -14.29 -1.78
C ARG A 152 -9.53 -15.75 -1.56
N ILE A 153 -9.71 -16.24 -0.32
CA ILE A 153 -9.53 -17.65 0.00
C ILE A 153 -10.39 -18.51 -0.90
N LEU A 154 -11.69 -18.18 -1.06
CA LEU A 154 -12.60 -18.94 -1.91
C LEU A 154 -12.26 -18.88 -3.40
N LYS A 155 -11.56 -17.82 -3.86
CA LYS A 155 -11.12 -17.67 -5.25
C LYS A 155 -9.72 -18.23 -5.51
N ASP A 156 -9.02 -18.69 -4.47
CA ASP A 156 -7.66 -19.21 -4.61
C ASP A 156 -7.64 -20.46 -5.51
N GLU A 157 -6.70 -20.47 -6.44
CA GLU A 157 -6.53 -21.60 -7.37
C GLU A 157 -6.12 -22.90 -6.67
N VAL A 158 -5.69 -22.81 -5.41
CA VAL A 158 -5.37 -23.99 -4.61
C VAL A 158 -6.57 -24.94 -4.50
N TRP A 159 -7.79 -24.40 -4.48
CA TRP A 159 -9.05 -25.16 -4.44
C TRP A 159 -9.35 -25.95 -5.72
N LYS A 160 -8.68 -25.57 -6.83
CA LYS A 160 -8.86 -26.23 -8.14
C LYS A 160 -7.79 -27.30 -8.38
N ARG A 161 -6.83 -27.44 -7.49
CA ARG A 161 -5.77 -28.45 -7.61
C ARG A 161 -6.31 -29.80 -7.17
N ASP A 162 -5.97 -30.84 -7.93
CA ASP A 162 -6.24 -32.22 -7.51
C ASP A 162 -5.55 -32.50 -6.18
N VAL A 163 -6.31 -33.05 -5.25
CA VAL A 163 -5.76 -33.45 -3.94
C VAL A 163 -4.80 -34.63 -4.16
N ASN A 164 -3.58 -34.47 -3.69
CA ASN A 164 -2.63 -35.58 -3.72
C ASN A 164 -3.28 -36.84 -3.07
N PRO A 165 -3.33 -37.99 -3.75
CA PRO A 165 -4.00 -39.19 -3.23
C PRO A 165 -3.53 -39.62 -1.82
N ALA A 166 -2.26 -39.39 -1.50
CA ALA A 166 -1.73 -39.65 -0.16
C ALA A 166 -2.34 -38.70 0.92
N HIS A 167 -2.62 -37.47 0.56
CA HIS A 167 -3.28 -36.51 1.47
C HIS A 167 -4.78 -36.77 1.57
N ALA A 168 -5.44 -37.17 0.48
CA ALA A 168 -6.86 -37.52 0.49
C ALA A 168 -7.20 -38.61 1.51
N GLN A 169 -6.30 -39.58 1.70
CA GLN A 169 -6.46 -40.65 2.70
C GLN A 169 -6.34 -40.19 4.16
N MET A 170 -5.78 -39.00 4.39
CA MET A 170 -5.64 -38.42 5.74
C MET A 170 -6.87 -37.56 6.16
N ILE A 171 -7.62 -37.03 5.19
CA ILE A 171 -8.77 -36.15 5.47
C ILE A 171 -9.82 -36.81 6.37
N PRO A 172 -10.26 -38.07 6.14
CA PRO A 172 -11.23 -38.76 6.99
C PRO A 172 -10.75 -39.01 8.43
N LYS A 173 -9.43 -38.89 8.67
CA LYS A 173 -8.86 -39.06 10.01
C LYS A 173 -8.74 -37.78 10.80
N LEU A 174 -9.03 -36.63 10.16
CA LEU A 174 -8.97 -35.28 10.73
C LEU A 174 -10.37 -34.68 11.00
N LEU A 175 -11.43 -35.31 10.49
CA LEU A 175 -12.83 -35.03 10.74
C LEU A 175 -13.38 -35.98 11.80
#